data_f1f4d439571d79df31857884b4fbaf98
#
_entry.id   f1f4d439571d79df31857884b4fbaf98
#
_cell.length_a   1.000
_cell.length_b   1.000
_cell.length_c   1.000
_cell.angle_alpha   90.00
_cell.angle_beta   90.00
_cell.angle_gamma   90.00
#
_symmetry.space_group_name_H-M   'P 1'
#
loop_
_entity.id
_entity.type
_entity.pdbx_description
1 polymer ?
#
loop_
_entity_poly.entity_id
_entity_poly.type
_entity_poly.pdbx_seq_one_letter_code
_entity_poly.pdbx_strand_id
1 'polypeptide(L)'
;KKKLITSIIFKAISLIASVYGLVFTIDSIKSFTFFTTLSNVALDIVLAVFIVLDVILLTKEKDYKSNGLYILKFLMTLSITLTCLVYMIILGPTSENGLIGAYLNKYAGSLGVHLIGPVFAIADFLMFDKGFVAKKIYAIYAVIPPLCYVAFVYILAALGVRWYDTMTAPYNFLNYAAPTGWFGWDLSKMGSESLGIGVVYMIVVLLLIFIGICLLYTSP
;
A
#
# COMPACT_ATOMS: atom_id res chain seq x y z
N LYS A 1 7.60 25.64 -14.63
CA LYS A 1 6.20 25.34 -15.00
C LYS A 1 6.03 23.95 -15.62
N LYS A 2 6.79 23.52 -16.66
CA LYS A 2 6.65 22.19 -17.29
C LYS A 2 6.74 21.04 -16.27
N LYS A 3 7.76 20.99 -15.42
CA LYS A 3 7.92 19.94 -14.39
C LYS A 3 6.72 19.85 -13.44
N LEU A 4 6.15 20.99 -13.04
CA LEU A 4 4.98 21.04 -12.16
C LEU A 4 3.73 20.48 -12.85
N ILE A 5 3.52 20.82 -14.12
CA ILE A 5 2.42 20.26 -14.92
C ILE A 5 2.57 18.75 -15.04
N THR A 6 3.77 18.24 -15.33
CA THR A 6 4.01 16.78 -15.42
C THR A 6 3.74 16.09 -14.09
N SER A 7 4.13 16.69 -12.96
CA SER A 7 3.83 16.19 -11.62
C SER A 7 2.32 16.13 -11.35
N ILE A 8 1.57 17.17 -11.73
CA ILE A 8 0.10 17.16 -11.62
C ILE A 8 -0.50 16.01 -12.46
N ILE A 9 0.00 15.79 -13.67
CA ILE A 9 -0.47 14.70 -14.55
C ILE A 9 -0.21 13.33 -13.90
N PHE A 10 0.97 13.10 -13.33
CA PHE A 10 1.29 11.82 -12.65
C PHE A 10 0.38 11.57 -11.46
N LYS A 11 0.16 12.60 -10.61
CA LYS A 11 -0.79 12.52 -9.49
C LYS A 11 -2.22 12.23 -9.97
N ALA A 12 -2.65 12.89 -11.06
CA ALA A 12 -3.98 12.70 -11.63
C ALA A 12 -4.15 11.27 -12.18
N ILE A 13 -3.16 10.72 -12.89
CA ILE A 13 -3.20 9.33 -13.38
C ILE A 13 -3.25 8.37 -12.19
N SER A 14 -2.42 8.56 -11.17
CA SER A 14 -2.43 7.75 -9.96
C SER A 14 -3.80 7.77 -9.30
N LEU A 15 -4.36 8.95 -9.07
CA LEU A 15 -5.67 9.14 -8.44
C LEU A 15 -6.80 8.49 -9.24
N ILE A 16 -6.84 8.70 -10.56
CA ILE A 16 -7.88 8.13 -11.43
C ILE A 16 -7.78 6.60 -11.42
N ALA A 17 -6.58 6.03 -11.56
CA ALA A 17 -6.38 4.59 -11.56
C ALA A 17 -6.75 3.96 -10.21
N SER A 18 -6.37 4.59 -9.10
CA SER A 18 -6.70 4.15 -7.75
C SER A 18 -8.21 4.20 -7.51
N VAL A 19 -8.87 5.33 -7.78
CA VAL A 19 -10.32 5.49 -7.61
C VAL A 19 -11.09 4.48 -8.48
N TYR A 20 -10.70 4.32 -9.76
CA TYR A 20 -11.27 3.29 -10.62
C TYR A 20 -11.13 1.91 -9.97
N GLY A 21 -9.94 1.56 -9.55
CA GLY A 21 -9.69 0.26 -8.91
C GLY A 21 -10.50 0.07 -7.62
N LEU A 22 -10.59 1.09 -6.76
CA LEU A 22 -11.40 1.05 -5.54
C LEU A 22 -12.88 0.83 -5.84
N VAL A 23 -13.45 1.50 -6.84
CA VAL A 23 -14.86 1.34 -7.24
C VAL A 23 -15.18 -0.12 -7.59
N PHE A 24 -14.28 -0.81 -8.27
CA PHE A 24 -14.50 -2.21 -8.68
C PHE A 24 -14.03 -3.24 -7.65
N THR A 25 -13.18 -2.88 -6.69
CA THR A 25 -12.67 -3.81 -5.67
C THR A 25 -13.42 -3.73 -4.33
N ILE A 26 -14.04 -2.60 -4.02
CA ILE A 26 -14.88 -2.46 -2.82
C ILE A 26 -16.25 -3.05 -3.11
N ASP A 27 -16.56 -4.17 -2.48
CA ASP A 27 -17.83 -4.89 -2.58
C ASP A 27 -18.65 -4.87 -1.28
N SER A 28 -18.02 -4.54 -0.17
CA SER A 28 -18.65 -4.49 1.15
C SER A 28 -17.87 -3.62 2.14
N ILE A 29 -18.45 -3.39 3.31
CA ILE A 29 -17.74 -2.69 4.41
C ILE A 29 -16.46 -3.43 4.82
N LYS A 30 -16.39 -4.76 4.66
CA LYS A 30 -15.20 -5.55 4.93
C LYS A 30 -14.02 -5.18 4.01
N SER A 31 -14.28 -4.64 2.82
CA SER A 31 -13.20 -4.18 1.92
C SER A 31 -12.33 -3.09 2.56
N PHE A 32 -12.87 -2.31 3.52
CA PHE A 32 -12.10 -1.34 4.30
C PHE A 32 -11.23 -1.96 5.40
N THR A 33 -11.24 -3.27 5.56
CA THR A 33 -10.30 -3.97 6.44
C THR A 33 -9.03 -4.43 5.71
N PHE A 34 -8.93 -4.21 4.40
CA PHE A 34 -7.73 -4.53 3.63
C PHE A 34 -6.76 -3.35 3.62
N PHE A 35 -5.47 -3.65 3.81
CA PHE A 35 -4.40 -2.63 3.76
C PHE A 35 -4.36 -1.91 2.42
N THR A 36 -4.61 -2.64 1.33
CA THR A 36 -4.72 -2.07 -0.02
C THR A 36 -5.76 -0.96 -0.09
N THR A 37 -6.98 -1.20 0.40
CA THR A 37 -8.05 -0.21 0.38
C THR A 37 -7.67 1.01 1.22
N LEU A 38 -7.20 0.79 2.45
CA LEU A 38 -6.83 1.88 3.37
C LEU A 38 -5.68 2.71 2.83
N SER A 39 -4.63 2.07 2.30
CA SER A 39 -3.45 2.76 1.77
C SER A 39 -3.76 3.55 0.49
N ASN A 40 -4.60 3.00 -0.40
CA ASN A 40 -5.04 3.73 -1.60
C ASN A 40 -5.89 4.95 -1.22
N VAL A 41 -6.93 4.79 -0.39
CA VAL A 41 -7.77 5.91 0.06
C VAL A 41 -6.95 7.01 0.73
N ALA A 42 -6.03 6.64 1.64
CA ALA A 42 -5.17 7.61 2.31
C ALA A 42 -4.25 8.35 1.33
N LEU A 43 -3.65 7.62 0.38
CA LEU A 43 -2.82 8.21 -0.67
C LEU A 43 -3.64 9.14 -1.57
N ASP A 44 -4.83 8.73 -2.00
CA ASP A 44 -5.71 9.50 -2.88
C ASP A 44 -6.07 10.85 -2.26
N ILE A 45 -6.37 10.88 -0.97
CA ILE A 45 -6.61 12.14 -0.24
C ILE A 45 -5.37 13.03 -0.28
N VAL A 46 -4.20 12.46 -0.03
CA VAL A 46 -2.93 13.22 -0.04
C VAL A 46 -2.63 13.74 -1.45
N LEU A 47 -2.78 12.92 -2.48
CA LEU A 47 -2.53 13.34 -3.87
C LEU A 47 -3.52 14.42 -4.31
N ALA A 48 -4.79 14.32 -3.94
CA ALA A 48 -5.78 15.35 -4.22
C ALA A 48 -5.39 16.71 -3.59
N VAL A 49 -4.96 16.70 -2.32
CA VAL A 49 -4.44 17.92 -1.66
C VAL A 49 -3.23 18.47 -2.41
N PHE A 50 -2.26 17.63 -2.78
CA PHE A 50 -1.08 18.08 -3.52
C PHE A 50 -1.42 18.62 -4.92
N ILE A 51 -2.39 18.01 -5.64
CA ILE A 51 -2.87 18.54 -6.93
C ILE A 51 -3.41 19.96 -6.75
N VAL A 52 -4.25 20.19 -5.74
CA VAL A 52 -4.80 21.53 -5.46
C VAL A 52 -3.69 22.52 -5.16
N LEU A 53 -2.73 22.16 -4.30
CA LEU A 53 -1.61 23.04 -3.94
C LEU A 53 -0.67 23.30 -5.13
N ASP A 54 -0.45 22.32 -5.99
CA ASP A 54 0.34 22.48 -7.21
C ASP A 54 -0.35 23.37 -8.24
N VAL A 55 -1.68 23.29 -8.36
CA VAL A 55 -2.47 24.21 -9.20
C VAL A 55 -2.41 25.66 -8.65
N ILE A 56 -2.50 25.82 -7.33
CA ILE A 56 -2.34 27.14 -6.70
C ILE A 56 -0.92 27.70 -6.95
N LEU A 57 0.10 26.87 -6.83
CA LEU A 57 1.47 27.27 -7.13
C LEU A 57 1.63 27.66 -8.61
N LEU A 58 1.00 26.91 -9.52
CA LEU A 58 1.05 27.18 -10.96
C LEU A 58 0.39 28.51 -11.35
N THR A 59 -0.74 28.84 -10.71
CA THR A 59 -1.59 29.99 -11.06
C THR A 59 -1.28 31.25 -10.26
N LYS A 60 -0.98 31.11 -8.97
CA LYS A 60 -0.77 32.23 -8.04
C LYS A 60 0.69 32.40 -7.62
N GLU A 61 1.60 31.54 -8.07
CA GLU A 61 3.03 31.51 -7.73
C GLU A 61 3.31 31.47 -6.21
N LYS A 62 2.32 30.94 -5.42
CA LYS A 62 2.43 30.77 -3.98
C LYS A 62 2.51 29.29 -3.61
N ASP A 63 3.56 28.89 -2.90
CA ASP A 63 3.71 27.53 -2.38
C ASP A 63 3.23 27.47 -0.93
N TYR A 64 2.20 26.64 -0.69
CA TYR A 64 1.64 26.38 0.63
C TYR A 64 2.00 24.99 1.18
N LYS A 65 2.85 24.23 0.46
CA LYS A 65 3.27 22.90 0.89
C LYS A 65 4.21 22.99 2.08
N SER A 66 3.77 22.48 3.21
CA SER A 66 4.58 22.38 4.42
C SER A 66 5.43 21.12 4.43
N ASN A 67 6.51 21.11 5.23
CA ASN A 67 7.30 19.91 5.46
C ASN A 67 6.46 18.74 6.02
N GLY A 68 5.45 19.03 6.86
CA GLY A 68 4.52 18.01 7.38
C GLY A 68 3.71 17.33 6.27
N LEU A 69 3.25 18.08 5.26
CA LEU A 69 2.57 17.50 4.10
C LEU A 69 3.50 16.61 3.28
N TYR A 70 4.77 16.99 3.09
CA TYR A 70 5.75 16.14 2.42
C TYR A 70 6.04 14.86 3.21
N ILE A 71 6.14 14.93 4.55
CA ILE A 71 6.28 13.74 5.40
C ILE A 71 5.06 12.83 5.21
N LEU A 72 3.85 13.38 5.25
CA LEU A 72 2.63 12.60 5.05
C LEU A 72 2.62 11.95 3.66
N LYS A 73 2.96 12.68 2.60
CA LYS A 73 3.07 12.13 1.24
C LYS A 73 4.10 11.01 1.18
N PHE A 74 5.26 11.19 1.80
CA PHE A 74 6.31 10.16 1.91
C PHE A 74 5.77 8.89 2.56
N LEU A 75 5.11 8.99 3.73
CA LEU A 75 4.55 7.84 4.45
C LEU A 75 3.49 7.10 3.61
N MET A 76 2.61 7.83 2.94
CA MET A 76 1.57 7.21 2.09
C MET A 76 2.18 6.59 0.83
N THR A 77 3.20 7.22 0.22
CA THR A 77 3.92 6.64 -0.91
C THR A 77 4.63 5.34 -0.52
N LEU A 78 5.23 5.28 0.67
CA LEU A 78 5.83 4.04 1.17
C LEU A 78 4.79 2.96 1.46
N SER A 79 3.64 3.34 2.04
CA SER A 79 2.55 2.39 2.29
C SER A 79 2.01 1.78 0.99
N ILE A 80 1.84 2.59 -0.06
CA ILE A 80 1.39 2.08 -1.35
C ILE A 80 2.48 1.28 -2.08
N THR A 81 3.75 1.59 -1.84
CA THR A 81 4.88 0.78 -2.34
C THR A 81 4.83 -0.62 -1.75
N LEU A 82 4.58 -0.73 -0.42
CA LEU A 82 4.39 -2.02 0.23
C LEU A 82 3.21 -2.80 -0.37
N THR A 83 2.08 -2.14 -0.58
CA THR A 83 0.90 -2.74 -1.23
C THR A 83 1.24 -3.29 -2.60
N CYS A 84 1.93 -2.51 -3.44
CA CYS A 84 2.34 -2.90 -4.78
C CYS A 84 3.26 -4.14 -4.74
N LEU A 85 4.30 -4.10 -3.92
CA LEU A 85 5.30 -5.18 -3.83
C LEU A 85 4.70 -6.47 -3.26
N VAL A 86 3.93 -6.39 -2.18
CA VAL A 86 3.28 -7.57 -1.58
C VAL A 86 2.32 -8.20 -2.58
N TYR A 87 1.55 -7.40 -3.31
CA TYR A 87 0.66 -7.95 -4.33
C TYR A 87 1.44 -8.59 -5.48
N MET A 88 2.44 -7.92 -6.01
CA MET A 88 3.21 -8.40 -7.16
C MET A 88 4.04 -9.66 -6.84
N ILE A 89 4.60 -9.75 -5.63
CA ILE A 89 5.55 -10.81 -5.27
C ILE A 89 4.86 -11.97 -4.56
N ILE A 90 3.83 -11.70 -3.76
CA ILE A 90 3.19 -12.70 -2.90
C ILE A 90 1.77 -13.03 -3.38
N LEU A 91 0.85 -12.05 -3.35
CA LEU A 91 -0.58 -12.33 -3.53
C LEU A 91 -0.96 -12.66 -4.97
N GLY A 92 -0.43 -11.92 -5.93
CA GLY A 92 -0.71 -12.16 -7.34
C GLY A 92 -0.23 -13.52 -7.84
N PRO A 93 1.05 -13.91 -7.61
CA PRO A 93 1.56 -15.22 -8.02
C PRO A 93 0.87 -16.40 -7.33
N THR A 94 0.37 -16.23 -6.10
CA THR A 94 -0.33 -17.28 -5.34
C THR A 94 -1.84 -17.32 -5.59
N SER A 95 -2.36 -16.44 -6.44
CA SER A 95 -3.77 -16.46 -6.82
C SER A 95 -4.08 -17.62 -7.77
N GLU A 96 -5.32 -18.11 -7.75
CA GLU A 96 -5.78 -19.22 -8.61
C GLU A 96 -5.56 -18.95 -10.10
N ASN A 97 -5.64 -17.70 -10.56
CA ASN A 97 -5.49 -17.31 -11.94
C ASN A 97 -4.08 -16.77 -12.28
N GLY A 98 -3.12 -16.95 -11.34
CA GLY A 98 -1.77 -16.42 -11.46
C GLY A 98 -1.72 -14.89 -11.48
N LEU A 99 -0.52 -14.33 -11.62
CA LEU A 99 -0.29 -12.88 -11.51
C LEU A 99 -1.12 -12.05 -12.50
N ILE A 100 -1.16 -12.46 -13.77
CA ILE A 100 -1.89 -11.71 -14.81
C ILE A 100 -3.39 -11.75 -14.56
N GLY A 101 -3.94 -12.93 -14.26
CA GLY A 101 -5.36 -13.08 -13.94
C GLY A 101 -5.75 -12.30 -12.68
N ALA A 102 -4.88 -12.27 -11.67
CA ALA A 102 -5.08 -11.48 -10.46
C ALA A 102 -5.19 -9.98 -10.76
N TYR A 103 -4.35 -9.42 -11.62
CA TYR A 103 -4.42 -8.01 -12.04
C TYR A 103 -5.66 -7.71 -12.87
N LEU A 104 -6.09 -8.61 -13.75
CA LEU A 104 -7.25 -8.42 -14.62
C LEU A 104 -8.59 -8.69 -13.92
N ASN A 105 -8.55 -9.17 -12.68
CA ASN A 105 -9.75 -9.42 -11.90
C ASN A 105 -10.55 -8.13 -11.64
N LYS A 106 -11.85 -8.30 -11.42
CA LYS A 106 -12.79 -7.20 -11.11
C LYS A 106 -12.68 -6.05 -12.12
N TYR A 107 -12.85 -6.38 -13.40
CA TYR A 107 -12.74 -5.41 -14.50
C TYR A 107 -11.40 -4.67 -14.54
N ALA A 108 -10.32 -5.36 -14.23
CA ALA A 108 -8.98 -4.80 -14.06
C ALA A 108 -8.87 -3.76 -12.92
N GLY A 109 -9.80 -3.74 -11.98
CA GLY A 109 -9.73 -2.89 -10.79
C GLY A 109 -8.48 -3.16 -9.95
N SER A 110 -8.10 -4.44 -9.83
CA SER A 110 -6.84 -4.83 -9.16
C SER A 110 -5.61 -4.20 -9.80
N LEU A 111 -5.58 -4.04 -11.12
CA LEU A 111 -4.49 -3.36 -11.83
C LEU A 111 -4.38 -1.89 -11.41
N GLY A 112 -5.52 -1.22 -11.20
CA GLY A 112 -5.58 0.17 -10.75
C GLY A 112 -4.95 0.37 -9.37
N VAL A 113 -5.40 -0.41 -8.38
CA VAL A 113 -4.99 -0.24 -6.97
C VAL A 113 -3.63 -0.86 -6.62
N HIS A 114 -3.14 -1.84 -7.39
CA HIS A 114 -1.91 -2.56 -7.06
C HIS A 114 -0.74 -2.26 -7.99
N LEU A 115 -0.97 -1.66 -9.17
CA LEU A 115 0.09 -1.38 -10.12
C LEU A 115 0.06 0.05 -10.64
N ILE A 116 -0.97 0.46 -11.40
CA ILE A 116 -0.96 1.76 -12.10
C ILE A 116 -0.93 2.91 -11.08
N GLY A 117 -1.88 2.94 -10.14
CA GLY A 117 -1.91 3.95 -9.08
C GLY A 117 -0.60 4.05 -8.32
N PRO A 118 -0.10 2.96 -7.72
CA PRO A 118 1.18 2.92 -7.03
C PRO A 118 2.37 3.39 -7.87
N VAL A 119 2.53 2.87 -9.09
CA VAL A 119 3.67 3.22 -9.96
C VAL A 119 3.71 4.72 -10.27
N PHE A 120 2.58 5.33 -10.60
CA PHE A 120 2.54 6.76 -10.89
C PHE A 120 2.75 7.62 -9.63
N ALA A 121 2.27 7.19 -8.45
CA ALA A 121 2.52 7.88 -7.19
C ALA A 121 4.01 7.82 -6.79
N ILE A 122 4.64 6.64 -6.92
CA ILE A 122 6.06 6.44 -6.64
C ILE A 122 6.91 7.27 -7.62
N ALA A 123 6.58 7.23 -8.91
CA ALA A 123 7.28 8.01 -9.93
C ALA A 123 7.15 9.52 -9.70
N ASP A 124 5.95 10.01 -9.34
CA ASP A 124 5.75 11.41 -8.98
C ASP A 124 6.65 11.82 -7.81
N PHE A 125 6.63 11.03 -6.73
CA PHE A 125 7.45 11.31 -5.56
C PHE A 125 8.95 11.35 -5.88
N LEU A 126 9.46 10.33 -6.59
CA LEU A 126 10.88 10.23 -6.92
C LEU A 126 11.37 11.31 -7.89
N MET A 127 10.53 11.70 -8.85
CA MET A 127 10.95 12.61 -9.92
C MET A 127 10.76 14.08 -9.57
N PHE A 128 9.73 14.40 -8.77
CA PHE A 128 9.30 15.79 -8.60
C PHE A 128 9.46 16.32 -7.18
N ASP A 129 9.47 15.48 -6.14
CA ASP A 129 9.64 15.93 -4.76
C ASP A 129 11.13 15.99 -4.31
N LYS A 130 12.03 16.26 -5.24
CA LYS A 130 13.49 16.30 -4.99
C LYS A 130 13.94 17.32 -3.94
N GLY A 131 13.11 18.30 -3.61
CA GLY A 131 13.38 19.27 -2.55
C GLY A 131 13.10 18.72 -1.14
N PHE A 132 12.42 17.60 -1.05
CA PHE A 132 12.17 16.95 0.23
C PHE A 132 13.33 16.02 0.59
N VAL A 133 14.02 16.34 1.69
CA VAL A 133 15.08 15.49 2.24
C VAL A 133 14.49 14.63 3.35
N ALA A 134 14.32 13.35 3.05
CA ALA A 134 13.83 12.40 4.02
C ALA A 134 14.91 12.11 5.08
N LYS A 135 14.61 12.40 6.34
CA LYS A 135 15.51 12.07 7.47
C LYS A 135 15.36 10.57 7.80
N LYS A 136 16.44 9.93 8.29
CA LYS A 136 16.43 8.51 8.70
C LYS A 136 15.33 8.17 9.71
N ILE A 137 14.97 9.10 10.59
CA ILE A 137 13.86 8.93 11.56
C ILE A 137 12.51 8.71 10.85
N TYR A 138 12.32 9.21 9.61
CA TYR A 138 11.08 9.01 8.87
C TYR A 138 10.89 7.56 8.42
N ALA A 139 11.97 6.77 8.33
CA ALA A 139 11.87 5.33 8.14
C ALA A 139 11.16 4.64 9.32
N ILE A 140 11.39 5.12 10.54
CA ILE A 140 10.68 4.63 11.74
C ILE A 140 9.19 5.02 11.65
N TYR A 141 8.88 6.26 11.27
CA TYR A 141 7.49 6.68 11.11
C TYR A 141 6.76 5.89 10.02
N ALA A 142 7.45 5.49 8.96
CA ALA A 142 6.88 4.70 7.88
C ALA A 142 6.46 3.29 8.32
N VAL A 143 7.07 2.73 9.36
CA VAL A 143 6.71 1.42 9.91
C VAL A 143 5.40 1.48 10.71
N ILE A 144 4.99 2.66 11.20
CA ILE A 144 3.80 2.83 12.04
C ILE A 144 2.51 2.40 11.30
N PRO A 145 2.19 2.86 10.07
CA PRO A 145 0.96 2.47 9.39
C PRO A 145 0.79 0.95 9.23
N PRO A 146 1.76 0.17 8.72
CA PRO A 146 1.61 -1.29 8.62
C PRO A 146 1.53 -1.99 9.99
N LEU A 147 2.21 -1.51 11.03
CA LEU A 147 2.07 -2.08 12.38
C LEU A 147 0.69 -1.78 13.00
N CYS A 148 0.20 -0.55 12.85
CA CYS A 148 -1.16 -0.20 13.27
C CYS A 148 -2.19 -1.05 12.53
N TYR A 149 -1.96 -1.32 11.24
CA TYR A 149 -2.82 -2.19 10.46
C TYR A 149 -2.85 -3.64 10.99
N VAL A 150 -1.69 -4.23 11.29
CA VAL A 150 -1.62 -5.57 11.89
C VAL A 150 -2.37 -5.62 13.22
N ALA A 151 -2.15 -4.64 14.09
CA ALA A 151 -2.88 -4.53 15.36
C ALA A 151 -4.39 -4.40 15.14
N PHE A 152 -4.83 -3.55 14.22
CA PHE A 152 -6.23 -3.38 13.85
C PHE A 152 -6.88 -4.69 13.40
N VAL A 153 -6.24 -5.43 12.49
CA VAL A 153 -6.76 -6.72 12.00
C VAL A 153 -6.89 -7.73 13.12
N TYR A 154 -5.91 -7.83 14.01
CA TYR A 154 -5.96 -8.79 15.12
C TYR A 154 -6.97 -8.40 16.21
N ILE A 155 -7.21 -7.11 16.42
CA ILE A 155 -8.32 -6.65 17.27
C ILE A 155 -9.66 -7.09 16.65
N LEU A 156 -9.86 -6.91 15.35
CA LEU A 156 -11.08 -7.37 14.68
C LEU A 156 -11.23 -8.90 14.77
N ALA A 157 -10.16 -9.65 14.59
CA ALA A 157 -10.18 -11.11 14.74
C ALA A 157 -10.55 -11.55 16.16
N ALA A 158 -10.03 -10.85 17.18
CA ALA A 158 -10.38 -11.09 18.60
C ALA A 158 -11.86 -10.76 18.90
N LEU A 159 -12.42 -9.77 18.20
CA LEU A 159 -13.85 -9.43 18.26
C LEU A 159 -14.72 -10.38 17.43
N GLY A 160 -14.16 -11.46 16.87
CA GLY A 160 -14.92 -12.49 16.16
C GLY A 160 -15.06 -12.26 14.66
N VAL A 161 -14.48 -11.20 14.09
CA VAL A 161 -14.48 -11.00 12.64
C VAL A 161 -13.67 -12.11 11.96
N ARG A 162 -14.20 -12.68 10.88
CA ARG A 162 -13.53 -13.69 10.07
C ARG A 162 -13.59 -13.28 8.60
N TRP A 163 -12.51 -13.56 7.87
CA TRP A 163 -12.41 -13.38 6.43
C TRP A 163 -12.49 -14.75 5.76
N TYR A 164 -13.18 -14.82 4.63
CA TYR A 164 -13.36 -16.06 3.87
C TYR A 164 -13.83 -17.24 4.77
N ASP A 165 -14.72 -16.95 5.72
CA ASP A 165 -15.36 -17.82 6.72
C ASP A 165 -14.42 -18.37 7.82
N THR A 166 -13.14 -18.60 7.53
CA THR A 166 -12.20 -19.29 8.43
C THR A 166 -11.02 -18.42 8.87
N MET A 167 -10.58 -17.49 8.02
CA MET A 167 -9.34 -16.76 8.24
C MET A 167 -9.46 -15.69 9.33
N THR A 168 -8.39 -15.54 10.11
CA THR A 168 -8.24 -14.51 11.15
C THR A 168 -7.62 -13.21 10.65
N ALA A 169 -7.36 -13.13 9.35
CA ALA A 169 -6.85 -11.91 8.68
C ALA A 169 -7.28 -11.92 7.22
N PRO A 170 -7.36 -10.74 6.57
CA PRO A 170 -7.72 -10.65 5.15
C PRO A 170 -6.64 -11.18 4.19
N TYR A 171 -5.43 -11.39 4.70
CA TYR A 171 -4.31 -11.95 3.94
C TYR A 171 -3.84 -13.27 4.53
N ASN A 172 -3.58 -14.26 3.67
CA ASN A 172 -3.15 -15.60 4.08
C ASN A 172 -1.85 -15.61 4.89
N PHE A 173 -0.92 -14.69 4.62
CA PHE A 173 0.34 -14.55 5.37
C PHE A 173 0.18 -13.93 6.78
N LEU A 174 -1.00 -13.40 7.12
CA LEU A 174 -1.36 -12.92 8.46
C LEU A 174 -2.35 -13.84 9.18
N ASN A 175 -2.76 -14.95 8.56
CA ASN A 175 -3.75 -15.86 9.12
C ASN A 175 -3.14 -16.80 10.16
N TYR A 176 -3.23 -16.45 11.44
CA TYR A 176 -2.72 -17.30 12.53
C TYR A 176 -3.60 -18.53 12.84
N ALA A 177 -4.82 -18.63 12.28
CA ALA A 177 -5.64 -19.83 12.37
C ALA A 177 -5.22 -20.91 11.35
N ALA A 178 -4.37 -20.57 10.38
CA ALA A 178 -3.84 -21.52 9.41
C ALA A 178 -3.01 -22.63 10.11
N PRO A 179 -2.81 -23.79 9.46
CA PRO A 179 -2.06 -24.90 10.05
C PRO A 179 -0.66 -24.56 10.55
N THR A 180 -0.01 -23.56 10.00
CA THR A 180 1.31 -23.07 10.45
C THR A 180 1.25 -22.13 11.65
N GLY A 181 0.08 -21.58 11.96
CA GLY A 181 -0.13 -20.71 13.10
C GLY A 181 0.85 -19.54 13.17
N TRP A 182 1.29 -19.21 14.38
CA TRP A 182 2.22 -18.11 14.63
C TRP A 182 3.67 -18.39 14.22
N PHE A 183 4.17 -19.62 14.44
CA PHE A 183 5.59 -19.98 14.35
C PHE A 183 5.86 -21.24 13.53
N GLY A 184 4.85 -21.87 12.93
CA GLY A 184 5.03 -23.09 12.15
C GLY A 184 5.76 -22.82 10.83
N TRP A 185 6.40 -23.88 10.32
CA TRP A 185 7.06 -23.85 9.01
C TRP A 185 6.79 -25.17 8.31
N ASP A 186 5.90 -25.17 7.34
CA ASP A 186 5.54 -26.33 6.53
C ASP A 186 5.05 -25.88 5.14
N LEU A 187 5.96 -25.86 4.18
CA LEU A 187 5.65 -25.42 2.83
C LEU A 187 4.65 -26.34 2.10
N SER A 188 4.44 -27.56 2.58
CA SER A 188 3.39 -28.44 2.02
C SER A 188 1.98 -27.93 2.31
N LYS A 189 1.82 -27.00 3.25
CA LYS A 189 0.56 -26.34 3.62
C LYS A 189 0.34 -25.01 2.89
N MET A 190 1.14 -24.73 1.87
CA MET A 190 0.92 -23.53 1.05
C MET A 190 -0.39 -23.66 0.27
N GLY A 191 -1.22 -22.62 0.35
CA GLY A 191 -2.51 -22.55 -0.31
C GLY A 191 -3.21 -21.22 -0.08
N SER A 192 -4.51 -21.18 -0.34
CA SER A 192 -5.32 -19.96 -0.22
C SER A 192 -5.34 -19.37 1.19
N GLU A 193 -5.24 -20.19 2.23
CA GLU A 193 -5.34 -19.77 3.65
C GLU A 193 -3.97 -19.61 4.34
N SER A 194 -2.88 -20.06 3.72
CA SER A 194 -1.53 -20.04 4.30
C SER A 194 -0.45 -20.00 3.24
N LEU A 195 0.67 -19.34 3.52
CA LEU A 195 1.90 -19.47 2.73
C LEU A 195 2.81 -20.61 3.19
N GLY A 196 2.36 -21.46 4.11
CA GLY A 196 3.20 -22.51 4.69
C GLY A 196 4.23 -21.97 5.68
N ILE A 197 4.17 -20.70 6.04
CA ILE A 197 5.09 -19.99 6.92
C ILE A 197 4.30 -19.28 8.00
N GLY A 198 4.73 -19.40 9.26
CA GLY A 198 4.07 -18.79 10.41
C GLY A 198 4.07 -17.26 10.34
N VAL A 199 3.01 -16.67 10.86
CA VAL A 199 2.71 -15.23 10.76
C VAL A 199 3.86 -14.35 11.28
N VAL A 200 4.51 -14.74 12.37
CA VAL A 200 5.62 -13.94 12.95
C VAL A 200 6.79 -13.82 11.97
N TYR A 201 7.15 -14.89 11.29
CA TYR A 201 8.23 -14.86 10.29
C TYR A 201 7.87 -13.95 9.11
N MET A 202 6.62 -14.00 8.67
CA MET A 202 6.14 -13.16 7.57
C MET A 202 6.14 -11.68 7.96
N ILE A 203 5.67 -11.35 9.18
CA ILE A 203 5.72 -9.96 9.67
C ILE A 203 7.17 -9.47 9.74
N VAL A 204 8.09 -10.27 10.28
CA VAL A 204 9.51 -9.87 10.37
C VAL A 204 10.11 -9.66 8.99
N VAL A 205 9.89 -10.57 8.05
CA VAL A 205 10.40 -10.44 6.66
C VAL A 205 9.84 -9.19 5.99
N LEU A 206 8.53 -8.96 6.07
CA LEU A 206 7.91 -7.77 5.48
C LEU A 206 8.41 -6.47 6.12
N LEU A 207 8.61 -6.43 7.43
CA LEU A 207 9.20 -5.28 8.12
C LEU A 207 10.64 -5.01 7.69
N LEU A 208 11.46 -6.04 7.56
CA LEU A 208 12.85 -5.89 7.09
C LEU A 208 12.91 -5.37 5.65
N ILE A 209 12.10 -5.90 4.74
CA ILE A 209 11.97 -5.42 3.37
C ILE A 209 11.53 -3.96 3.38
N PHE A 210 10.51 -3.62 4.16
CA PHE A 210 9.97 -2.27 4.22
C PHE A 210 10.97 -1.26 4.78
N ILE A 211 11.68 -1.60 5.86
CA ILE A 211 12.76 -0.77 6.41
C ILE A 211 13.87 -0.59 5.37
N GLY A 212 14.25 -1.65 4.64
CA GLY A 212 15.22 -1.58 3.55
C GLY A 212 14.80 -0.57 2.48
N ILE A 213 13.55 -0.61 2.02
CA ILE A 213 13.00 0.35 1.07
C ILE A 213 13.04 1.77 1.65
N CYS A 214 12.61 1.95 2.91
CA CYS A 214 12.65 3.26 3.57
C CYS A 214 14.07 3.83 3.63
N LEU A 215 15.06 3.00 3.93
CA LEU A 215 16.46 3.41 3.97
C LEU A 215 17.00 3.80 2.58
N LEU A 216 16.60 3.10 1.51
CA LEU A 216 16.92 3.49 0.15
C LEU A 216 16.37 4.88 -0.20
N TYR A 217 15.14 5.18 0.22
CA TYR A 217 14.51 6.49 0.01
C TYR A 217 15.13 7.61 0.88
N THR A 218 15.78 7.27 1.99
CA THR A 218 16.41 8.25 2.90
C THR A 218 17.93 8.34 2.73
N SER A 219 18.49 7.57 1.80
CA SER A 219 19.91 7.67 1.45
C SER A 219 20.16 8.92 0.62
N PRO A 220 21.31 9.62 0.85
CA PRO A 220 21.68 10.82 0.12
C PRO A 220 21.96 10.54 -1.37
#